data_b02652075ac484a6d89f9fe2179accc7
#
_entry.id   b02652075ac484a6d89f9fe2179accc7
#
_cell.length_a   1.000
_cell.length_b   1.000
_cell.length_c   1.000
_cell.angle_alpha   90.00
_cell.angle_beta   90.00
_cell.angle_gamma   90.00
#
_symmetry.space_group_name_H-M   'P 1'
#
loop_
_entity.id
_entity.type
_entity.pdbx_description
1 polymer ?
#
loop_
_entity_poly.entity_id
_entity_poly.type
_entity_poly.pdbx_seq_one_letter_code
_entity_poly.pdbx_strand_id
1 'polypeptide(L)'
;MNYRINKRTGDRISEIGIGSAYMYAGGMDGAVKALRRAVEGGINYFDLAAGDGSSFPIYGEALHDLRDRIFYQIHFGADYSAGTYGWSLEPDVVKRSVEWQLKNLRTDYIDYGFIHCQDEISDWETYRENGILDMILKLKKMGVVHHIGLSSHTPGVIQRIMDDAEIDMLMFSVNPAYDYGHGEYANGSTDERAEVYKRCEKEGVGISVMKPFSGGQLLDAEQSPFGKALTQYQCIKYALDRPGILTVLPGASNIEEVEHLLAYYDQPEEALDYSVISSLTPKEASGKCVYCNHCKPCPAGLDIGLINKYYDLAKAGDALAVEHYRTLEKNASDCISCGHCDSRCPFHVNQSARMQEISAYMESIK
;
A
#
# COMPACT_ATOMS: atom_id res chain seq x y z
N MET A 1 -5.93 6.22 15.53
CA MET A 1 -5.69 5.20 14.48
C MET A 1 -6.94 4.97 13.66
N ASN A 2 -6.85 5.06 12.34
CA ASN A 2 -7.94 4.71 11.41
C ASN A 2 -7.73 3.30 10.85
N TYR A 3 -8.82 2.71 10.35
CA TYR A 3 -8.84 1.36 9.81
C TYR A 3 -9.60 1.32 8.49
N ARG A 4 -9.17 0.42 7.60
CA ARG A 4 -9.87 0.10 6.36
C ARG A 4 -10.28 -1.37 6.36
N ILE A 5 -11.37 -1.68 5.66
CA ILE A 5 -11.86 -3.06 5.52
C ILE A 5 -11.32 -3.63 4.22
N ASN A 6 -10.64 -4.76 4.29
CA ASN A 6 -10.35 -5.55 3.10
C ASN A 6 -11.67 -6.11 2.56
N LYS A 7 -12.07 -5.69 1.37
CA LYS A 7 -13.39 -6.03 0.80
C LYS A 7 -13.53 -7.53 0.50
N ARG A 8 -12.40 -8.25 0.27
CA ARG A 8 -12.42 -9.69 -0.01
C ARG A 8 -12.48 -10.55 1.25
N THR A 9 -11.85 -10.12 2.32
CA THR A 9 -11.70 -10.93 3.54
C THR A 9 -12.60 -10.49 4.67
N GLY A 10 -13.02 -9.22 4.67
CA GLY A 10 -13.76 -8.59 5.77
C GLY A 10 -12.85 -8.09 6.90
N ASP A 11 -11.54 -8.29 6.81
CA ASP A 11 -10.60 -7.91 7.85
C ASP A 11 -10.51 -6.38 8.01
N ARG A 12 -10.53 -5.95 9.24
CA ARG A 12 -10.37 -4.54 9.64
C ARG A 12 -8.92 -4.24 9.96
N ILE A 13 -8.20 -3.64 9.00
CA ILE A 13 -6.75 -3.42 9.03
C ILE A 13 -6.44 -1.94 9.28
N SER A 14 -5.45 -1.65 10.14
CA SER A 14 -4.98 -0.29 10.40
C SER A 14 -4.35 0.33 9.13
N GLU A 15 -4.64 1.62 8.86
CA GLU A 15 -4.09 2.35 7.71
C GLU A 15 -2.55 2.43 7.72
N ILE A 16 -1.95 2.32 8.92
CA ILE A 16 -0.51 2.19 9.09
C ILE A 16 -0.25 0.82 9.73
N GLY A 17 0.59 0.03 9.09
CA GLY A 17 1.17 -1.19 9.61
C GLY A 17 2.67 -1.01 9.88
N ILE A 18 3.39 -2.09 10.13
CA ILE A 18 4.86 -2.09 10.32
C ILE A 18 5.51 -3.06 9.33
N GLY A 19 6.50 -2.55 8.56
CA GLY A 19 7.41 -3.39 7.78
C GLY A 19 8.60 -3.84 8.65
N SER A 20 9.00 -5.10 8.54
CA SER A 20 10.02 -5.72 9.41
C SER A 20 11.46 -5.54 8.94
N ALA A 21 11.71 -4.89 7.79
CA ALA A 21 13.03 -4.88 7.14
C ALA A 21 14.19 -4.46 8.06
N TYR A 22 13.96 -3.55 9.00
CA TYR A 22 14.98 -3.01 9.93
C TYR A 22 14.65 -3.24 11.40
N MET A 23 13.67 -4.09 11.73
CA MET A 23 13.24 -4.31 13.12
C MET A 23 14.39 -4.77 14.03
N TYR A 24 15.30 -5.59 13.52
CA TYR A 24 16.47 -6.07 14.26
C TYR A 24 17.42 -4.95 14.72
N ALA A 25 17.41 -3.78 14.07
CA ALA A 25 18.29 -2.66 14.42
C ALA A 25 18.00 -2.08 15.81
N GLY A 26 16.78 -2.24 16.33
CA GLY A 26 16.39 -1.84 17.68
C GLY A 26 16.93 -2.74 18.80
N GLY A 27 17.55 -3.88 18.43
CA GLY A 27 17.87 -4.96 19.38
C GLY A 27 16.64 -5.60 19.99
N MET A 28 16.78 -6.71 20.72
CA MET A 28 15.64 -7.47 21.26
C MET A 28 14.72 -6.59 22.12
N ASP A 29 15.25 -5.97 23.16
CA ASP A 29 14.43 -5.22 24.15
C ASP A 29 13.79 -3.96 23.56
N GLY A 30 14.52 -3.23 22.73
CA GLY A 30 14.02 -2.00 22.08
C GLY A 30 12.92 -2.30 21.09
N ALA A 31 13.12 -3.28 20.21
CA ALA A 31 12.19 -3.69 19.20
C ALA A 31 10.92 -4.33 19.79
N VAL A 32 11.03 -5.16 20.85
CA VAL A 32 9.87 -5.71 21.57
C VAL A 32 8.99 -4.59 22.14
N LYS A 33 9.60 -3.59 22.79
CA LYS A 33 8.86 -2.43 23.32
C LYS A 33 8.19 -1.63 22.20
N ALA A 34 8.89 -1.44 21.07
CA ALA A 34 8.35 -0.73 19.90
C ALA A 34 7.12 -1.45 19.32
N LEU A 35 7.20 -2.78 19.12
CA LEU A 35 6.08 -3.57 18.62
C LEU A 35 4.86 -3.56 19.57
N ARG A 36 5.09 -3.71 20.87
CA ARG A 36 3.99 -3.61 21.85
C ARG A 36 3.36 -2.22 21.82
N ARG A 37 4.17 -1.17 21.77
CA ARG A 37 3.69 0.21 21.67
C ARG A 37 2.89 0.44 20.38
N ALA A 38 3.30 -0.16 19.26
CA ALA A 38 2.56 -0.10 18.01
C ALA A 38 1.15 -0.70 18.14
N VAL A 39 1.02 -1.89 18.75
CA VAL A 39 -0.29 -2.53 18.98
C VAL A 39 -1.13 -1.73 19.97
N GLU A 40 -0.55 -1.17 21.04
CA GLU A 40 -1.24 -0.26 21.96
C GLU A 40 -1.76 1.00 21.27
N GLY A 41 -1.02 1.51 20.26
CA GLY A 41 -1.42 2.62 19.40
C GLY A 41 -2.47 2.26 18.34
N GLY A 42 -2.85 0.98 18.26
CA GLY A 42 -3.88 0.47 17.36
C GLY A 42 -3.37 -0.07 16.03
N ILE A 43 -2.05 -0.17 15.83
CA ILE A 43 -1.48 -0.87 14.66
C ILE A 43 -1.74 -2.36 14.83
N ASN A 44 -2.30 -2.99 13.80
CA ASN A 44 -2.64 -4.41 13.83
C ASN A 44 -2.13 -5.21 12.62
N TYR A 45 -1.34 -4.63 11.73
CA TYR A 45 -0.84 -5.31 10.54
C TYR A 45 0.69 -5.25 10.46
N PHE A 46 1.33 -6.41 10.29
CA PHE A 46 2.78 -6.58 10.31
C PHE A 46 3.24 -7.39 9.11
N ASP A 47 4.09 -6.78 8.27
CA ASP A 47 4.75 -7.46 7.17
C ASP A 47 6.07 -8.09 7.63
N LEU A 48 6.25 -9.37 7.32
CA LEU A 48 7.39 -10.16 7.74
C LEU A 48 8.34 -10.50 6.58
N ALA A 49 8.48 -9.60 5.60
CA ALA A 49 9.58 -9.61 4.65
C ALA A 49 10.83 -8.96 5.26
N ALA A 50 11.37 -9.59 6.31
CA ALA A 50 12.48 -9.05 7.08
C ALA A 50 13.80 -9.06 6.27
N GLY A 51 14.66 -8.06 6.53
CA GLY A 51 16.02 -8.04 5.99
C GLY A 51 16.96 -9.01 6.68
N ASP A 52 16.60 -9.45 7.90
CA ASP A 52 17.39 -10.36 8.74
C ASP A 52 16.50 -11.33 9.53
N GLY A 53 16.91 -12.59 9.61
CA GLY A 53 16.18 -13.65 10.31
C GLY A 53 15.97 -13.38 11.81
N SER A 54 16.82 -12.57 12.45
CA SER A 54 16.69 -12.22 13.87
C SER A 54 15.43 -11.39 14.18
N SER A 55 14.77 -10.82 13.17
CA SER A 55 13.49 -10.12 13.34
C SER A 55 12.38 -11.06 13.81
N PHE A 56 12.31 -12.31 13.34
CA PHE A 56 11.22 -13.23 13.66
C PHE A 56 11.12 -13.58 15.16
N PRO A 57 12.19 -13.93 15.88
CA PRO A 57 12.14 -14.12 17.34
C PRO A 57 11.68 -12.86 18.09
N ILE A 58 12.01 -11.66 17.60
CA ILE A 58 11.55 -10.38 18.18
C ILE A 58 10.03 -10.28 18.12
N TYR A 59 9.43 -10.54 16.93
CA TYR A 59 7.98 -10.56 16.76
C TYR A 59 7.31 -11.64 17.62
N GLY A 60 7.88 -12.85 17.66
CA GLY A 60 7.41 -13.94 18.52
C GLY A 60 7.42 -13.59 20.00
N GLU A 61 8.48 -12.92 20.49
CA GLU A 61 8.56 -12.46 21.89
C GLU A 61 7.56 -11.33 22.15
N ALA A 62 7.45 -10.39 21.22
CA ALA A 62 6.62 -9.20 21.43
C ALA A 62 5.12 -9.48 21.35
N LEU A 63 4.66 -10.38 20.45
CA LEU A 63 3.27 -10.38 20.00
C LEU A 63 2.55 -11.73 20.11
N HIS A 64 3.19 -12.82 20.60
CA HIS A 64 2.55 -14.13 20.67
C HIS A 64 1.29 -14.16 21.56
N ASP A 65 1.26 -13.38 22.62
CA ASP A 65 0.11 -13.21 23.52
C ASP A 65 -0.97 -12.25 23.01
N LEU A 66 -0.70 -11.57 21.87
CA LEU A 66 -1.61 -10.64 21.19
C LEU A 66 -2.00 -11.16 19.79
N ARG A 67 -1.69 -12.43 19.49
CA ARG A 67 -1.76 -12.99 18.15
C ARG A 67 -3.15 -12.93 17.52
N ASP A 68 -4.20 -13.01 18.29
CA ASP A 68 -5.60 -12.90 17.88
C ASP A 68 -6.06 -11.46 17.59
N ARG A 69 -5.22 -10.47 17.87
CA ARG A 69 -5.50 -9.04 17.67
C ARG A 69 -4.74 -8.42 16.50
N ILE A 70 -3.90 -9.21 15.84
CA ILE A 70 -2.99 -8.74 14.80
C ILE A 70 -3.03 -9.64 13.57
N PHE A 71 -2.54 -9.11 12.43
CA PHE A 71 -2.40 -9.82 11.17
C PHE A 71 -0.91 -9.91 10.80
N TYR A 72 -0.47 -11.11 10.46
CA TYR A 72 0.86 -11.38 9.90
C TYR A 72 0.78 -11.62 8.40
N GLN A 73 1.60 -10.87 7.65
CA GLN A 73 1.89 -11.09 6.24
C GLN A 73 3.20 -11.88 6.13
N ILE A 74 3.12 -13.14 5.70
CA ILE A 74 4.25 -14.07 5.58
C ILE A 74 4.45 -14.44 4.12
N HIS A 75 5.72 -14.53 3.68
CA HIS A 75 6.12 -14.64 2.29
C HIS A 75 6.61 -16.03 1.91
N PHE A 76 5.89 -16.72 1.03
CA PHE A 76 6.24 -18.00 0.44
C PHE A 76 7.19 -17.79 -0.74
N GLY A 77 8.47 -17.95 -0.50
CA GLY A 77 9.57 -17.65 -1.40
C GLY A 77 10.70 -16.88 -0.72
N ALA A 78 10.43 -16.22 0.41
CA ALA A 78 11.48 -15.67 1.26
C ALA A 78 12.15 -16.79 2.08
N ASP A 79 13.50 -16.85 2.04
CA ASP A 79 14.30 -17.83 2.78
C ASP A 79 15.21 -17.14 3.79
N TYR A 80 15.21 -17.65 5.01
CA TYR A 80 16.02 -17.15 6.13
C TYR A 80 16.96 -18.23 6.71
N SER A 81 17.15 -19.33 6.00
CA SER A 81 17.97 -20.47 6.46
C SER A 81 19.43 -20.11 6.69
N ALA A 82 19.93 -19.07 5.98
CA ALA A 82 21.27 -18.53 6.15
C ALA A 82 21.38 -17.42 7.23
N GLY A 83 20.28 -17.10 7.93
CA GLY A 83 20.21 -16.00 8.91
C GLY A 83 19.92 -14.63 8.33
N THR A 84 20.13 -14.43 7.04
CA THR A 84 19.77 -13.21 6.27
C THR A 84 18.69 -13.54 5.25
N TYR A 85 18.07 -12.49 4.68
CA TYR A 85 17.09 -12.67 3.62
C TYR A 85 17.68 -13.33 2.38
N GLY A 86 16.99 -14.33 1.86
CA GLY A 86 17.20 -14.96 0.58
C GLY A 86 15.86 -15.13 -0.16
N TRP A 87 15.93 -15.49 -1.45
CA TRP A 87 14.79 -15.75 -2.29
C TRP A 87 14.92 -17.14 -2.95
N SER A 88 13.81 -17.90 -3.01
CA SER A 88 13.83 -19.25 -3.56
C SER A 88 12.50 -19.64 -4.20
N LEU A 89 12.58 -20.35 -5.33
CA LEU A 89 11.46 -21.04 -5.99
C LEU A 89 11.51 -22.57 -5.79
N GLU A 90 12.35 -23.07 -4.87
CA GLU A 90 12.45 -24.48 -4.54
C GLU A 90 11.44 -24.84 -3.43
N PRO A 91 10.46 -25.73 -3.66
CA PRO A 91 9.37 -26.02 -2.72
C PRO A 91 9.84 -26.45 -1.33
N ASP A 92 10.89 -27.28 -1.25
CA ASP A 92 11.42 -27.73 0.03
C ASP A 92 12.12 -26.63 0.82
N VAL A 93 12.73 -25.64 0.13
CA VAL A 93 13.32 -24.46 0.75
C VAL A 93 12.20 -23.57 1.30
N VAL A 94 11.21 -23.27 0.47
CA VAL A 94 10.05 -22.45 0.86
C VAL A 94 9.33 -23.06 2.07
N LYS A 95 9.08 -24.36 2.05
CA LYS A 95 8.43 -25.08 3.15
C LYS A 95 9.20 -24.95 4.45
N ARG A 96 10.51 -25.28 4.42
CA ARG A 96 11.37 -25.18 5.60
C ARG A 96 11.46 -23.77 6.15
N SER A 97 11.54 -22.77 5.26
CA SER A 97 11.56 -21.36 5.66
C SER A 97 10.29 -20.96 6.37
N VAL A 98 9.11 -21.31 5.82
CA VAL A 98 7.83 -21.00 6.45
C VAL A 98 7.67 -21.71 7.80
N GLU A 99 8.01 -22.99 7.89
CA GLU A 99 8.00 -23.72 9.17
C GLU A 99 8.92 -23.07 10.22
N TRP A 100 10.10 -22.62 9.80
CA TRP A 100 11.03 -21.89 10.66
C TRP A 100 10.47 -20.53 11.11
N GLN A 101 9.83 -19.78 10.19
CA GLN A 101 9.18 -18.50 10.48
C GLN A 101 8.07 -18.68 11.53
N LEU A 102 7.14 -19.62 11.32
CA LEU A 102 6.04 -19.89 12.25
C LEU A 102 6.53 -20.28 13.65
N LYS A 103 7.58 -21.10 13.72
CA LYS A 103 8.20 -21.49 14.99
C LYS A 103 8.75 -20.28 15.75
N ASN A 104 9.46 -19.37 15.06
CA ASN A 104 10.05 -18.18 15.69
C ASN A 104 9.02 -17.13 16.03
N LEU A 105 7.93 -17.03 15.26
CA LEU A 105 6.77 -16.17 15.54
C LEU A 105 5.87 -16.73 16.66
N ARG A 106 6.09 -17.99 17.08
CA ARG A 106 5.26 -18.69 18.09
C ARG A 106 3.79 -18.73 17.71
N THR A 107 3.49 -19.08 16.45
CA THR A 107 2.14 -19.18 15.91
C THR A 107 2.02 -20.41 15.00
N ASP A 108 0.82 -20.94 14.85
CA ASP A 108 0.51 -22.11 14.01
C ASP A 108 -0.33 -21.76 12.78
N TYR A 109 -0.65 -20.48 12.59
CA TYR A 109 -1.40 -19.99 11.44
C TYR A 109 -0.84 -18.69 10.86
N ILE A 110 -1.22 -18.41 9.61
CA ILE A 110 -0.82 -17.25 8.80
C ILE A 110 -2.09 -16.54 8.37
N ASP A 111 -2.21 -15.23 8.66
CA ASP A 111 -3.36 -14.46 8.19
C ASP A 111 -3.31 -14.24 6.68
N TYR A 112 -2.17 -13.77 6.18
CA TYR A 112 -1.93 -13.52 4.77
C TYR A 112 -0.66 -14.23 4.30
N GLY A 113 -0.81 -15.29 3.51
CA GLY A 113 0.29 -16.01 2.85
C GLY A 113 0.56 -15.44 1.46
N PHE A 114 1.70 -14.79 1.29
CA PHE A 114 2.06 -14.06 0.07
C PHE A 114 2.87 -14.92 -0.89
N ILE A 115 2.47 -14.95 -2.16
CA ILE A 115 3.31 -15.33 -3.29
C ILE A 115 4.39 -14.27 -3.39
N HIS A 116 5.66 -14.64 -3.12
CA HIS A 116 6.71 -13.68 -2.82
C HIS A 116 7.46 -13.20 -4.06
N CYS A 117 7.53 -11.86 -4.21
CA CYS A 117 8.44 -11.13 -5.11
C CYS A 117 8.46 -11.69 -6.54
N GLN A 118 7.30 -11.72 -7.19
CA GLN A 118 7.16 -12.15 -8.58
C GLN A 118 7.26 -10.93 -9.49
N ASP A 119 8.46 -10.65 -10.01
CA ASP A 119 8.72 -9.49 -10.86
C ASP A 119 8.90 -9.83 -12.33
N GLU A 120 9.06 -11.13 -12.66
CA GLU A 120 9.15 -11.67 -14.01
C GLU A 120 8.07 -12.75 -14.23
N ILE A 121 7.55 -12.82 -15.45
CA ILE A 121 6.56 -13.87 -15.83
C ILE A 121 7.16 -15.27 -15.70
N SER A 122 8.44 -15.44 -16.04
CA SER A 122 9.17 -16.71 -15.89
C SER A 122 9.23 -17.21 -14.45
N ASP A 123 9.35 -16.30 -13.47
CA ASP A 123 9.36 -16.66 -12.06
C ASP A 123 7.98 -17.16 -11.62
N TRP A 124 6.92 -16.49 -12.09
CA TRP A 124 5.55 -16.94 -11.86
C TRP A 124 5.26 -18.32 -12.46
N GLU A 125 5.70 -18.56 -13.68
CA GLU A 125 5.57 -19.87 -14.35
C GLU A 125 6.30 -20.95 -13.54
N THR A 126 7.57 -20.71 -13.16
CA THR A 126 8.37 -21.60 -12.30
C THR A 126 7.73 -21.83 -10.94
N TYR A 127 7.19 -20.79 -10.31
CA TYR A 127 6.49 -20.87 -9.02
C TYR A 127 5.31 -21.86 -9.07
N ARG A 128 4.56 -21.82 -10.18
CA ARG A 128 3.42 -22.74 -10.42
C ARG A 128 3.90 -24.15 -10.76
N GLU A 129 4.85 -24.28 -11.67
CA GLU A 129 5.39 -25.58 -12.12
C GLU A 129 6.03 -26.34 -10.97
N ASN A 130 6.72 -25.68 -10.06
CA ASN A 130 7.27 -26.26 -8.85
C ASN A 130 6.21 -26.60 -7.77
N GLY A 131 4.94 -26.25 -7.99
CA GLY A 131 3.85 -26.58 -7.08
C GLY A 131 3.80 -25.75 -5.79
N ILE A 132 4.49 -24.60 -5.73
CA ILE A 132 4.48 -23.75 -4.53
C ILE A 132 3.09 -23.13 -4.34
N LEU A 133 2.43 -22.70 -5.42
CA LEU A 133 1.05 -22.21 -5.35
C LEU A 133 0.12 -23.29 -4.80
N ASP A 134 0.23 -24.53 -5.29
CA ASP A 134 -0.58 -25.64 -4.80
C ASP A 134 -0.34 -25.94 -3.32
N MET A 135 0.90 -25.79 -2.86
CA MET A 135 1.25 -25.90 -1.43
C MET A 135 0.51 -24.84 -0.59
N ILE A 136 0.52 -23.57 -1.01
CA ILE A 136 -0.19 -22.50 -0.29
C ILE A 136 -1.70 -22.75 -0.29
N LEU A 137 -2.28 -23.11 -1.43
CA LEU A 137 -3.71 -23.41 -1.54
C LEU A 137 -4.11 -24.60 -0.68
N LYS A 138 -3.24 -25.62 -0.55
CA LYS A 138 -3.44 -26.73 0.38
C LYS A 138 -3.41 -26.26 1.83
N LEU A 139 -2.47 -25.41 2.21
CA LEU A 139 -2.40 -24.82 3.55
C LEU A 139 -3.62 -23.94 3.85
N LYS A 140 -4.12 -23.18 2.86
CA LYS A 140 -5.38 -22.42 2.98
C LYS A 140 -6.55 -23.36 3.24
N LYS A 141 -6.66 -24.46 2.50
CA LYS A 141 -7.72 -25.47 2.71
C LYS A 141 -7.64 -26.15 4.08
N MET A 142 -6.44 -26.25 4.65
CA MET A 142 -6.22 -26.81 5.99
C MET A 142 -6.44 -25.77 7.11
N GLY A 143 -6.67 -24.49 6.79
CA GLY A 143 -6.84 -23.41 7.75
C GLY A 143 -5.53 -22.90 8.37
N VAL A 144 -4.38 -23.32 7.83
CA VAL A 144 -3.07 -22.80 8.26
C VAL A 144 -2.78 -21.43 7.64
N VAL A 145 -3.21 -21.22 6.40
CA VAL A 145 -3.19 -19.90 5.72
C VAL A 145 -4.63 -19.45 5.56
N HIS A 146 -4.97 -18.24 6.00
CA HIS A 146 -6.34 -17.73 5.89
C HIS A 146 -6.59 -17.07 4.53
N HIS A 147 -5.68 -16.19 4.08
CA HIS A 147 -5.81 -15.39 2.85
C HIS A 147 -4.56 -15.47 1.99
N ILE A 148 -4.73 -15.32 0.68
CA ILE A 148 -3.63 -15.36 -0.30
C ILE A 148 -3.27 -13.94 -0.70
N GLY A 149 -1.99 -13.59 -0.61
CA GLY A 149 -1.44 -12.35 -1.12
C GLY A 149 -0.47 -12.55 -2.27
N LEU A 150 -0.13 -11.45 -2.92
CA LEU A 150 0.90 -11.34 -3.97
C LEU A 150 1.84 -10.19 -3.62
N SER A 151 3.15 -10.41 -3.73
CA SER A 151 4.17 -9.36 -3.65
C SER A 151 4.86 -9.22 -5.01
N SER A 152 4.85 -8.01 -5.58
CA SER A 152 5.52 -7.69 -6.84
C SER A 152 5.77 -6.20 -6.96
N HIS A 153 6.76 -5.83 -7.81
CA HIS A 153 7.06 -4.45 -8.19
C HIS A 153 6.63 -4.13 -9.63
N THR A 154 6.22 -5.15 -10.41
CA THR A 154 6.03 -5.05 -11.86
C THR A 154 4.55 -5.10 -12.25
N PRO A 155 3.94 -3.98 -12.69
CA PRO A 155 2.51 -3.92 -13.01
C PRO A 155 2.02 -5.00 -13.97
N GLY A 156 2.75 -5.28 -15.06
CA GLY A 156 2.37 -6.30 -16.03
C GLY A 156 2.33 -7.71 -15.44
N VAL A 157 3.26 -8.04 -14.53
CA VAL A 157 3.29 -9.33 -13.82
C VAL A 157 2.14 -9.42 -12.81
N ILE A 158 1.86 -8.33 -12.08
CA ILE A 158 0.71 -8.25 -11.16
C ILE A 158 -0.59 -8.55 -11.92
N GLN A 159 -0.81 -7.87 -13.06
CA GLN A 159 -2.01 -8.06 -13.88
C GLN A 159 -2.16 -9.51 -14.32
N ARG A 160 -1.07 -10.13 -14.79
CA ARG A 160 -1.04 -11.53 -15.21
C ARG A 160 -1.38 -12.48 -14.06
N ILE A 161 -0.78 -12.31 -12.89
CA ILE A 161 -1.02 -13.19 -11.74
C ILE A 161 -2.45 -13.06 -11.23
N MET A 162 -3.00 -11.84 -11.22
CA MET A 162 -4.40 -11.61 -10.86
C MET A 162 -5.40 -12.20 -11.86
N ASP A 163 -4.98 -12.46 -13.12
CA ASP A 163 -5.79 -13.22 -14.09
C ASP A 163 -5.72 -14.74 -13.84
N ASP A 164 -4.58 -15.22 -13.34
CA ASP A 164 -4.29 -16.66 -13.17
C ASP A 164 -4.71 -17.20 -11.79
N ALA A 165 -4.77 -16.37 -10.75
CA ALA A 165 -5.01 -16.77 -9.37
C ALA A 165 -5.88 -15.77 -8.59
N GLU A 166 -6.66 -16.29 -7.64
CA GLU A 166 -7.42 -15.45 -6.71
C GLU A 166 -6.48 -14.86 -5.65
N ILE A 167 -6.38 -13.53 -5.64
CA ILE A 167 -5.55 -12.77 -4.71
C ILE A 167 -6.44 -11.92 -3.80
N ASP A 168 -6.27 -12.07 -2.50
CA ASP A 168 -7.02 -11.32 -1.47
C ASP A 168 -6.32 -9.99 -1.12
N MET A 169 -5.00 -9.93 -1.31
CA MET A 169 -4.18 -8.76 -0.99
C MET A 169 -2.94 -8.67 -1.90
N LEU A 170 -2.59 -7.46 -2.31
CA LEU A 170 -1.38 -7.16 -3.09
C LEU A 170 -0.39 -6.37 -2.24
N MET A 171 0.87 -6.77 -2.19
CA MET A 171 1.96 -5.92 -1.71
C MET A 171 2.64 -5.25 -2.90
N PHE A 172 2.58 -3.92 -2.93
CA PHE A 172 3.11 -3.12 -4.03
C PHE A 172 3.96 -1.96 -3.54
N SER A 173 5.01 -1.63 -4.26
CA SER A 173 5.86 -0.49 -3.94
C SER A 173 5.20 0.82 -4.39
N VAL A 174 4.69 1.61 -3.45
CA VAL A 174 3.93 2.84 -3.73
C VAL A 174 4.55 4.04 -3.03
N ASN A 175 5.04 4.96 -3.81
CA ASN A 175 5.49 6.28 -3.36
C ASN A 175 5.54 7.24 -4.57
N PRO A 176 5.60 8.56 -4.35
CA PRO A 176 5.58 9.51 -5.45
C PRO A 176 6.77 9.39 -6.40
N ALA A 177 7.95 8.94 -5.96
CA ALA A 177 9.08 8.75 -6.86
C ALA A 177 8.83 7.59 -7.84
N TYR A 178 8.40 6.43 -7.34
CA TYR A 178 8.17 5.26 -8.17
C TYR A 178 7.00 5.45 -9.14
N ASP A 179 5.92 6.10 -8.70
CA ASP A 179 4.77 6.37 -9.56
C ASP A 179 5.10 7.30 -10.73
N TYR A 180 6.18 8.06 -10.63
CA TYR A 180 6.68 8.94 -11.68
C TYR A 180 7.98 8.45 -12.34
N GLY A 181 8.32 7.17 -12.21
CA GLY A 181 9.43 6.54 -12.92
C GLY A 181 10.82 6.83 -12.33
N HIS A 182 10.89 7.22 -11.05
CA HIS A 182 12.15 7.51 -10.37
C HIS A 182 12.48 6.45 -9.31
N GLY A 183 13.54 5.69 -9.51
CA GLY A 183 14.08 4.73 -8.55
C GLY A 183 14.10 3.30 -9.05
N GLU A 184 14.78 2.41 -8.31
CA GLU A 184 15.08 1.05 -8.69
C GLU A 184 13.82 0.18 -8.88
N TYR A 185 12.76 0.45 -8.12
CA TYR A 185 11.50 -0.31 -8.16
C TYR A 185 10.35 0.48 -8.82
N ALA A 186 10.69 1.45 -9.66
CA ALA A 186 9.74 2.22 -10.46
C ALA A 186 9.37 1.48 -11.74
N ASN A 187 9.02 0.19 -11.62
CA ASN A 187 8.65 -0.63 -12.77
C ASN A 187 7.30 -0.20 -13.35
N GLY A 188 7.22 -0.22 -14.68
CA GLY A 188 6.04 0.22 -15.43
C GLY A 188 5.92 1.74 -15.53
N SER A 189 5.07 2.18 -16.44
CA SER A 189 4.70 3.58 -16.61
C SER A 189 3.74 4.05 -15.50
N THR A 190 3.60 5.37 -15.36
CA THR A 190 2.62 6.00 -14.46
C THR A 190 1.19 5.46 -14.70
N ASP A 191 0.82 5.25 -15.97
CA ASP A 191 -0.52 4.75 -16.33
C ASP A 191 -0.69 3.27 -15.98
N GLU A 192 0.30 2.41 -16.24
CA GLU A 192 0.25 0.99 -15.85
C GLU A 192 0.13 0.82 -14.34
N ARG A 193 0.86 1.64 -13.56
CA ARG A 193 0.76 1.64 -12.10
C ARG A 193 -0.62 2.11 -11.62
N ALA A 194 -1.18 3.16 -12.26
CA ALA A 194 -2.52 3.63 -11.96
C ALA A 194 -3.61 2.58 -12.26
N GLU A 195 -3.44 1.78 -13.32
CA GLU A 195 -4.36 0.69 -13.63
C GLU A 195 -4.32 -0.44 -12.59
N VAL A 196 -3.14 -0.74 -11.99
CA VAL A 196 -3.06 -1.67 -10.85
C VAL A 196 -3.90 -1.18 -9.68
N TYR A 197 -3.77 0.10 -9.31
CA TYR A 197 -4.56 0.69 -8.21
C TYR A 197 -6.07 0.59 -8.46
N LYS A 198 -6.51 0.97 -9.65
CA LYS A 198 -7.92 0.93 -10.04
C LYS A 198 -8.48 -0.49 -10.09
N ARG A 199 -7.70 -1.43 -10.63
CA ARG A 199 -8.08 -2.84 -10.67
C ARG A 199 -8.25 -3.41 -9.25
N CYS A 200 -7.29 -3.18 -8.37
CA CYS A 200 -7.37 -3.62 -6.99
C CYS A 200 -8.59 -3.04 -6.27
N GLU A 201 -8.86 -1.75 -6.41
CA GLU A 201 -10.05 -1.11 -5.83
C GLU A 201 -11.34 -1.74 -6.34
N LYS A 202 -11.46 -1.90 -7.67
CA LYS A 202 -12.63 -2.49 -8.34
C LYS A 202 -12.89 -3.94 -7.92
N GLU A 203 -11.84 -4.76 -7.84
CA GLU A 203 -11.93 -6.18 -7.52
C GLU A 203 -11.94 -6.44 -5.99
N GLY A 204 -11.80 -5.39 -5.18
CA GLY A 204 -11.79 -5.47 -3.73
C GLY A 204 -10.51 -6.05 -3.15
N VAL A 205 -9.43 -6.12 -3.94
CA VAL A 205 -8.10 -6.54 -3.49
C VAL A 205 -7.45 -5.41 -2.69
N GLY A 206 -7.13 -5.64 -1.43
CA GLY A 206 -6.46 -4.65 -0.60
C GLY A 206 -4.99 -4.50 -1.01
N ILE A 207 -4.43 -3.28 -0.97
CA ILE A 207 -3.00 -3.07 -1.21
C ILE A 207 -2.29 -2.76 0.10
N SER A 208 -1.28 -3.56 0.45
CA SER A 208 -0.27 -3.25 1.46
C SER A 208 0.93 -2.57 0.80
N VAL A 209 1.28 -1.38 1.26
CA VAL A 209 2.30 -0.55 0.60
C VAL A 209 3.69 -0.82 1.17
N MET A 210 4.57 -1.37 0.36
CA MET A 210 6.00 -1.42 0.67
C MET A 210 6.74 -0.19 0.15
N LYS A 211 7.91 0.12 0.75
CA LYS A 211 8.82 1.20 0.33
C LYS A 211 8.16 2.60 0.26
N PRO A 212 7.30 3.00 1.22
CA PRO A 212 6.61 4.29 1.15
C PRO A 212 7.57 5.49 1.11
N PHE A 213 8.80 5.33 1.61
CA PHE A 213 9.84 6.36 1.66
C PHE A 213 10.96 6.16 0.65
N SER A 214 10.80 5.23 -0.32
CA SER A 214 11.88 4.88 -1.29
C SER A 214 13.21 4.54 -0.60
N GLY A 215 13.19 3.69 0.43
CA GLY A 215 14.39 3.36 1.21
C GLY A 215 14.96 4.53 2.02
N GLY A 216 14.16 5.56 2.29
CA GLY A 216 14.58 6.80 2.97
C GLY A 216 14.97 7.94 2.04
N GLN A 217 15.17 7.67 0.76
CA GLN A 217 15.59 8.69 -0.23
C GLN A 217 14.64 9.89 -0.30
N LEU A 218 13.33 9.66 -0.18
CA LEU A 218 12.34 10.73 -0.20
C LEU A 218 12.41 11.66 1.02
N LEU A 219 12.98 11.21 2.11
CA LEU A 219 13.13 11.98 3.36
C LEU A 219 14.41 12.83 3.38
N ASP A 220 15.26 12.72 2.38
CA ASP A 220 16.53 13.43 2.22
C ASP A 220 16.46 14.34 0.98
N ALA A 221 16.75 15.63 1.15
CA ALA A 221 16.68 16.61 0.06
C ALA A 221 17.73 16.39 -1.05
N GLU A 222 18.87 15.78 -0.72
CA GLU A 222 19.95 15.51 -1.68
C GLU A 222 19.67 14.24 -2.50
N GLN A 223 18.96 13.26 -1.91
CA GLN A 223 18.64 12.00 -2.56
C GLN A 223 17.26 11.99 -3.23
N SER A 224 16.36 12.86 -2.77
CA SER A 224 15.01 12.96 -3.31
C SER A 224 15.03 13.43 -4.77
N PRO A 225 14.37 12.72 -5.70
CA PRO A 225 14.26 13.15 -7.09
C PRO A 225 13.51 14.47 -7.25
N PHE A 226 12.84 14.94 -6.19
CA PHE A 226 12.14 16.23 -6.16
C PHE A 226 13.02 17.41 -5.75
N GLY A 227 14.32 17.21 -5.48
CA GLY A 227 15.25 18.25 -5.01
C GLY A 227 14.84 18.84 -3.65
N LYS A 228 13.93 18.19 -2.95
CA LYS A 228 13.44 18.52 -1.61
C LYS A 228 13.10 17.25 -0.86
N ALA A 229 13.33 17.26 0.44
CA ALA A 229 12.81 16.21 1.31
C ALA A 229 11.28 16.29 1.42
N LEU A 230 10.63 15.16 1.33
CA LEU A 230 9.25 14.99 1.80
C LEU A 230 9.28 14.58 3.28
N THR A 231 8.23 14.90 4.01
CA THR A 231 8.03 14.32 5.33
C THR A 231 7.48 12.89 5.20
N GLN A 232 7.70 12.06 6.22
CA GLN A 232 7.06 10.74 6.28
C GLN A 232 5.52 10.84 6.19
N TYR A 233 4.93 11.90 6.73
CA TYR A 233 3.48 12.13 6.70
C TYR A 233 2.96 12.39 5.29
N GLN A 234 3.69 13.19 4.51
CA GLN A 234 3.38 13.43 3.10
C GLN A 234 3.48 12.14 2.27
N CYS A 235 4.49 11.31 2.52
CA CYS A 235 4.64 10.01 1.83
C CYS A 235 3.52 9.03 2.21
N ILE A 236 3.16 8.93 3.50
CA ILE A 236 2.04 8.09 3.98
C ILE A 236 0.72 8.58 3.36
N LYS A 237 0.46 9.89 3.42
CA LYS A 237 -0.75 10.50 2.84
C LYS A 237 -0.85 10.24 1.34
N TYR A 238 0.26 10.42 0.60
CA TYR A 238 0.32 10.11 -0.82
C TYR A 238 -0.13 8.68 -1.10
N ALA A 239 0.41 7.71 -0.40
CA ALA A 239 0.05 6.31 -0.58
C ALA A 239 -1.42 6.06 -0.24
N LEU A 240 -1.90 6.52 0.92
CA LEU A 240 -3.28 6.33 1.38
C LEU A 240 -4.33 6.96 0.45
N ASP A 241 -3.96 7.98 -0.34
CA ASP A 241 -4.85 8.60 -1.33
C ASP A 241 -5.00 7.78 -2.61
N ARG A 242 -4.12 6.81 -2.89
CA ARG A 242 -4.27 5.94 -4.07
C ARG A 242 -5.45 4.98 -3.89
N PRO A 243 -6.14 4.63 -5.00
CA PRO A 243 -7.20 3.61 -4.95
C PRO A 243 -6.66 2.26 -4.47
N GLY A 244 -7.49 1.48 -3.80
CA GLY A 244 -7.15 0.14 -3.35
C GLY A 244 -6.20 0.04 -2.15
N ILE A 245 -5.56 1.14 -1.74
CA ILE A 245 -4.63 1.10 -0.61
C ILE A 245 -5.37 0.79 0.70
N LEU A 246 -4.93 -0.25 1.37
CA LEU A 246 -5.47 -0.71 2.65
C LEU A 246 -4.58 -0.30 3.82
N THR A 247 -3.27 -0.51 3.70
CA THR A 247 -2.29 -0.21 4.75
C THR A 247 -0.94 0.21 4.16
N VAL A 248 -0.24 1.10 4.84
CA VAL A 248 1.12 1.54 4.50
C VAL A 248 2.10 0.96 5.51
N LEU A 249 3.21 0.38 5.05
CA LEU A 249 4.17 -0.40 5.83
C LEU A 249 5.52 0.32 5.97
N PRO A 250 5.62 1.42 6.72
CA PRO A 250 6.92 1.98 7.09
C PRO A 250 7.67 1.05 8.02
N GLY A 251 9.01 1.13 8.00
CA GLY A 251 9.84 0.48 9.02
C GLY A 251 9.86 1.29 10.31
N ALA A 252 9.91 0.59 11.45
CA ALA A 252 10.17 1.19 12.75
C ALA A 252 10.87 0.17 13.65
N SER A 253 11.99 0.55 14.28
CA SER A 253 12.82 -0.34 15.11
C SER A 253 12.83 0.03 16.59
N ASN A 254 12.28 1.18 16.95
CA ASN A 254 12.25 1.72 18.32
C ASN A 254 10.95 2.48 18.61
N ILE A 255 10.74 2.83 19.88
CA ILE A 255 9.52 3.51 20.34
C ILE A 255 9.35 4.88 19.68
N GLU A 256 10.43 5.64 19.52
CA GLU A 256 10.38 7.00 18.98
C GLU A 256 9.89 6.98 17.53
N GLU A 257 10.36 6.04 16.73
CA GLU A 257 9.89 5.85 15.36
C GLU A 257 8.41 5.44 15.32
N VAL A 258 7.96 4.56 16.23
CA VAL A 258 6.54 4.20 16.34
C VAL A 258 5.69 5.41 16.73
N GLU A 259 6.13 6.22 17.71
CA GLU A 259 5.40 7.44 18.10
C GLU A 259 5.31 8.42 16.91
N HIS A 260 6.36 8.56 16.11
CA HIS A 260 6.30 9.37 14.90
C HIS A 260 5.26 8.84 13.90
N LEU A 261 5.13 7.52 13.73
CA LEU A 261 4.10 6.97 12.86
C LEU A 261 2.69 7.21 13.41
N LEU A 262 2.49 7.04 14.71
CA LEU A 262 1.20 7.28 15.36
C LEU A 262 0.78 8.75 15.29
N ALA A 263 1.75 9.68 15.35
CA ALA A 263 1.52 11.12 15.25
C ALA A 263 0.99 11.56 13.87
N TYR A 264 0.95 10.68 12.86
CA TYR A 264 0.34 10.97 11.56
C TYR A 264 -1.11 11.46 11.68
N TYR A 265 -1.87 10.90 12.61
CA TYR A 265 -3.29 11.21 12.78
C TYR A 265 -3.55 12.55 13.49
N ASP A 266 -2.52 13.14 14.09
CA ASP A 266 -2.56 14.42 14.78
C ASP A 266 -2.02 15.57 13.92
N GLN A 267 -1.59 15.27 12.67
CA GLN A 267 -1.02 16.28 11.78
C GLN A 267 -2.11 17.18 11.19
N PRO A 268 -1.85 18.49 11.12
CA PRO A 268 -2.73 19.40 10.40
C PRO A 268 -2.69 19.12 8.89
N GLU A 269 -3.74 19.51 8.17
CA GLU A 269 -3.89 19.22 6.72
C GLU A 269 -2.71 19.77 5.90
N GLU A 270 -2.16 20.91 6.29
CA GLU A 270 -1.00 21.54 5.63
C GLU A 270 0.28 20.70 5.75
N ALA A 271 0.46 19.95 6.83
CA ALA A 271 1.60 19.05 7.02
C ALA A 271 1.49 17.77 6.17
N LEU A 272 0.29 17.46 5.70
CA LEU A 272 0.00 16.31 4.83
C LEU A 272 0.03 16.67 3.34
N ASP A 273 0.14 17.95 2.97
CA ASP A 273 0.16 18.41 1.58
C ASP A 273 1.46 17.99 0.88
N TYR A 274 1.35 17.02 0.00
CA TYR A 274 2.45 16.50 -0.82
C TYR A 274 2.52 17.13 -2.21
N SER A 275 1.83 18.25 -2.48
CA SER A 275 1.79 18.90 -3.79
C SER A 275 3.17 19.40 -4.26
N VAL A 276 4.15 19.47 -3.34
CA VAL A 276 5.55 19.78 -3.64
C VAL A 276 6.15 18.85 -4.73
N ILE A 277 5.64 17.63 -4.88
CA ILE A 277 6.05 16.71 -5.95
C ILE A 277 5.77 17.24 -7.36
N SER A 278 4.85 18.21 -7.50
CA SER A 278 4.50 18.81 -8.79
C SER A 278 5.67 19.53 -9.47
N SER A 279 6.68 19.94 -8.69
CA SER A 279 7.85 20.64 -9.23
C SER A 279 8.71 19.78 -10.17
N LEU A 280 8.52 18.44 -10.13
CA LEU A 280 9.24 17.48 -10.97
C LEU A 280 8.31 16.48 -11.67
N THR A 281 7.00 16.77 -11.71
CA THR A 281 6.07 15.89 -12.40
C THR A 281 6.49 15.69 -13.84
N PRO A 282 6.61 14.42 -14.31
CA PRO A 282 6.78 14.13 -15.72
C PRO A 282 5.69 14.85 -16.52
N LYS A 283 5.97 15.25 -17.76
CA LYS A 283 4.96 15.81 -18.67
C LYS A 283 3.70 14.96 -18.75
N GLU A 284 3.84 13.66 -18.51
CA GLU A 284 2.78 12.65 -18.45
C GLU A 284 1.79 12.82 -17.29
N ALA A 285 2.20 13.44 -16.18
CA ALA A 285 1.30 13.75 -15.06
C ALA A 285 0.70 15.16 -15.15
N SER A 286 1.21 16.02 -16.02
CA SER A 286 0.59 17.33 -16.28
C SER A 286 -0.80 17.14 -16.86
N GLY A 287 -1.79 17.82 -16.30
CA GLY A 287 -3.20 17.66 -16.69
C GLY A 287 -3.92 16.46 -16.06
N LYS A 288 -3.23 15.62 -15.23
CA LYS A 288 -3.85 14.51 -14.51
C LYS A 288 -4.02 14.86 -13.02
N CYS A 289 -5.19 14.55 -12.46
CA CYS A 289 -5.44 14.76 -11.04
C CYS A 289 -4.78 13.63 -10.23
N VAL A 290 -3.96 13.99 -9.25
CA VAL A 290 -3.31 13.03 -8.33
C VAL A 290 -3.96 13.02 -6.95
N TYR A 291 -5.15 13.61 -6.82
CA TYR A 291 -6.00 13.64 -5.62
C TYR A 291 -5.37 14.34 -4.40
N CYS A 292 -4.36 15.16 -4.58
CA CYS A 292 -3.59 15.83 -3.51
C CYS A 292 -4.39 16.87 -2.71
N ASN A 293 -5.56 17.27 -3.21
CA ASN A 293 -6.43 18.30 -2.61
C ASN A 293 -5.80 19.71 -2.41
N HIS A 294 -4.66 20.00 -3.07
CA HIS A 294 -4.04 21.34 -3.03
C HIS A 294 -4.99 22.45 -3.53
N CYS A 295 -6.00 22.09 -4.29
CA CYS A 295 -7.08 22.98 -4.74
C CYS A 295 -8.06 23.42 -3.64
N LYS A 296 -8.00 22.85 -2.43
CA LYS A 296 -8.78 23.31 -1.27
C LYS A 296 -8.30 24.68 -0.75
N PRO A 297 -9.17 25.47 -0.08
CA PRO A 297 -10.59 25.21 0.11
C PRO A 297 -11.38 25.54 -1.17
N CYS A 298 -12.38 24.72 -1.51
CA CYS A 298 -13.31 25.03 -2.57
C CYS A 298 -14.39 25.99 -2.06
N PRO A 299 -14.64 27.16 -2.74
CA PRO A 299 -15.67 28.10 -2.31
C PRO A 299 -17.11 27.50 -2.25
N ALA A 300 -17.36 26.44 -3.06
CA ALA A 300 -18.62 25.71 -3.04
C ALA A 300 -18.62 24.49 -2.08
N GLY A 301 -17.51 24.24 -1.37
CA GLY A 301 -17.41 23.17 -0.39
C GLY A 301 -17.15 21.76 -0.98
N LEU A 302 -16.69 21.66 -2.25
CA LEU A 302 -16.41 20.35 -2.86
C LEU A 302 -15.08 19.77 -2.37
N ASP A 303 -15.05 18.44 -2.13
CA ASP A 303 -13.82 17.68 -2.07
C ASP A 303 -13.39 17.25 -3.48
N ILE A 304 -12.64 18.14 -4.14
CA ILE A 304 -12.29 18.00 -5.56
C ILE A 304 -11.43 16.75 -5.80
N GLY A 305 -10.50 16.43 -4.90
CA GLY A 305 -9.65 15.24 -5.02
C GLY A 305 -10.47 13.95 -4.93
N LEU A 306 -11.39 13.86 -3.98
CA LEU A 306 -12.26 12.70 -3.81
C LEU A 306 -13.23 12.53 -4.99
N ILE A 307 -13.81 13.62 -5.48
CA ILE A 307 -14.68 13.63 -6.66
C ILE A 307 -13.94 13.09 -7.88
N ASN A 308 -12.70 13.57 -8.13
CA ASN A 308 -11.87 13.06 -9.22
C ASN A 308 -11.56 11.57 -9.06
N LYS A 309 -11.23 11.12 -7.84
CA LYS A 309 -10.94 9.72 -7.55
C LYS A 309 -12.13 8.81 -7.90
N TYR A 310 -13.34 9.16 -7.45
CA TYR A 310 -14.55 8.39 -7.78
C TYR A 310 -14.84 8.38 -9.27
N TYR A 311 -14.61 9.50 -9.96
CA TYR A 311 -14.79 9.57 -11.41
C TYR A 311 -13.82 8.65 -12.15
N ASP A 312 -12.54 8.68 -11.81
CA ASP A 312 -11.52 7.84 -12.45
C ASP A 312 -11.80 6.35 -12.22
N LEU A 313 -12.25 5.98 -11.01
CA LEU A 313 -12.69 4.62 -10.68
C LEU A 313 -13.97 4.22 -11.45
N ALA A 314 -14.96 5.09 -11.52
CA ALA A 314 -16.19 4.84 -12.27
C ALA A 314 -15.91 4.62 -13.77
N LYS A 315 -14.99 5.39 -14.36
CA LYS A 315 -14.53 5.17 -15.75
C LYS A 315 -13.78 3.85 -15.93
N ALA A 316 -13.11 3.37 -14.89
CA ALA A 316 -12.51 2.03 -14.86
C ALA A 316 -13.55 0.91 -14.63
N GLY A 317 -14.84 1.25 -14.48
CA GLY A 317 -15.95 0.31 -14.34
C GLY A 317 -16.21 -0.13 -12.89
N ASP A 318 -15.76 0.63 -11.89
CA ASP A 318 -16.09 0.41 -10.48
C ASP A 318 -17.49 0.99 -10.16
N ALA A 319 -18.51 0.10 -10.09
CA ALA A 319 -19.87 0.49 -9.75
C ALA A 319 -20.01 1.04 -8.32
N LEU A 320 -19.16 0.57 -7.38
CA LEU A 320 -19.18 1.05 -6.01
C LEU A 320 -18.71 2.51 -5.90
N ALA A 321 -17.74 2.90 -6.73
CA ALA A 321 -17.30 4.29 -6.81
C ALA A 321 -18.44 5.24 -7.27
N VAL A 322 -19.31 4.75 -8.16
CA VAL A 322 -20.53 5.49 -8.58
C VAL A 322 -21.48 5.69 -7.41
N GLU A 323 -21.72 4.64 -6.63
CA GLU A 323 -22.58 4.73 -5.44
C GLU A 323 -21.97 5.66 -4.38
N HIS A 324 -20.67 5.56 -4.11
CA HIS A 324 -19.99 6.47 -3.19
C HIS A 324 -20.05 7.93 -3.64
N TYR A 325 -19.89 8.19 -4.95
CA TYR A 325 -20.03 9.54 -5.49
C TYR A 325 -21.44 10.10 -5.22
N ARG A 326 -22.49 9.28 -5.39
CA ARG A 326 -23.89 9.69 -5.17
C ARG A 326 -24.21 10.01 -3.71
N THR A 327 -23.44 9.46 -2.75
CA THR A 327 -23.62 9.75 -1.31
C THR A 327 -22.89 11.00 -0.85
N LEU A 328 -22.07 11.63 -1.70
CA LEU A 328 -21.37 12.87 -1.33
C LEU A 328 -22.38 13.98 -1.05
N GLU A 329 -22.20 14.69 0.07
CA GLU A 329 -23.01 15.86 0.44
C GLU A 329 -22.91 16.96 -0.63
N LYS A 330 -21.71 17.13 -1.20
CA LYS A 330 -21.40 18.02 -2.31
C LYS A 330 -20.66 17.26 -3.40
N ASN A 331 -21.14 17.33 -4.63
CA ASN A 331 -20.56 16.64 -5.76
C ASN A 331 -20.28 17.59 -6.95
N ALA A 332 -19.86 17.05 -8.10
CA ALA A 332 -19.44 17.86 -9.23
C ALA A 332 -20.54 18.80 -9.77
N SER A 333 -21.84 18.48 -9.60
CA SER A 333 -22.96 19.33 -10.04
C SER A 333 -23.11 20.61 -9.20
N ASP A 334 -22.56 20.63 -7.97
CA ASP A 334 -22.52 21.80 -7.10
C ASP A 334 -21.40 22.80 -7.49
N CYS A 335 -20.61 22.51 -8.55
CA CYS A 335 -19.52 23.36 -8.99
C CYS A 335 -20.03 24.69 -9.57
N ILE A 336 -19.60 25.80 -8.98
CA ILE A 336 -19.97 27.15 -9.43
C ILE A 336 -19.01 27.70 -10.53
N SER A 337 -18.12 26.88 -11.05
CA SER A 337 -17.18 27.23 -12.13
C SER A 337 -16.34 28.49 -11.87
N CYS A 338 -15.96 28.76 -10.62
CA CYS A 338 -15.25 29.97 -10.21
C CYS A 338 -13.76 30.00 -10.59
N GLY A 339 -13.18 28.86 -11.05
CA GLY A 339 -11.77 28.75 -11.44
C GLY A 339 -10.75 28.80 -10.30
N HIS A 340 -11.18 28.87 -9.04
CA HIS A 340 -10.30 28.92 -7.88
C HIS A 340 -9.36 27.70 -7.82
N CYS A 341 -9.87 26.52 -8.08
CA CYS A 341 -9.13 25.25 -8.10
C CYS A 341 -8.13 25.18 -9.27
N ASP A 342 -8.45 25.77 -10.43
CA ASP A 342 -7.60 25.75 -11.63
C ASP A 342 -6.31 26.54 -11.38
N SER A 343 -6.42 27.74 -10.76
CA SER A 343 -5.28 28.60 -10.45
C SER A 343 -4.35 28.01 -9.37
N ARG A 344 -4.87 27.10 -8.56
CA ARG A 344 -4.13 26.45 -7.45
C ARG A 344 -3.56 25.08 -7.82
N CYS A 345 -4.01 24.47 -8.92
CA CYS A 345 -3.61 23.10 -9.25
C CYS A 345 -2.14 23.04 -9.70
N PRO A 346 -1.25 22.40 -8.92
CA PRO A 346 0.17 22.32 -9.27
C PRO A 346 0.43 21.36 -10.44
N PHE A 347 -0.57 20.55 -10.82
CA PHE A 347 -0.52 19.63 -11.96
C PHE A 347 -1.23 20.20 -13.21
N HIS A 348 -1.59 21.45 -13.20
CA HIS A 348 -2.23 22.15 -14.32
C HIS A 348 -3.51 21.49 -14.84
N VAL A 349 -4.26 20.83 -13.95
CA VAL A 349 -5.57 20.28 -14.29
C VAL A 349 -6.61 21.41 -14.35
N ASN A 350 -7.34 21.51 -15.45
CA ASN A 350 -8.50 22.38 -15.52
C ASN A 350 -9.66 21.75 -14.74
N GLN A 351 -9.65 21.93 -13.42
CA GLN A 351 -10.58 21.28 -12.50
C GLN A 351 -12.02 21.77 -12.69
N SER A 352 -12.22 23.05 -13.05
CA SER A 352 -13.57 23.57 -13.27
C SER A 352 -14.23 22.92 -14.49
N ALA A 353 -13.51 22.76 -15.61
CA ALA A 353 -14.00 22.03 -16.78
C ALA A 353 -14.18 20.53 -16.45
N ARG A 354 -13.28 19.95 -15.67
CA ARG A 354 -13.36 18.54 -15.26
C ARG A 354 -14.58 18.28 -14.34
N MET A 355 -14.98 19.23 -13.48
CA MET A 355 -16.22 19.08 -12.70
C MET A 355 -17.45 19.04 -13.60
N GLN A 356 -17.49 19.81 -14.69
CA GLN A 356 -18.58 19.74 -15.67
C GLN A 356 -18.61 18.37 -16.40
N GLU A 357 -17.43 17.87 -16.82
CA GLU A 357 -17.29 16.54 -17.42
C GLU A 357 -17.77 15.44 -16.47
N ILE A 358 -17.37 15.50 -15.18
CA ILE A 358 -17.76 14.53 -14.16
C ILE A 358 -19.26 14.56 -13.93
N SER A 359 -19.86 15.74 -13.79
CA SER A 359 -21.31 15.87 -13.61
C SER A 359 -22.07 15.24 -14.76
N ALA A 360 -21.71 15.56 -15.99
CA ALA A 360 -22.35 15.01 -17.19
C ALA A 360 -22.18 13.47 -17.28
N TYR A 361 -20.99 12.95 -16.96
CA TYR A 361 -20.74 11.51 -16.96
C TYR A 361 -21.59 10.79 -15.89
N MET A 362 -21.59 11.28 -14.66
CA MET A 362 -22.35 10.66 -13.56
C MET A 362 -23.87 10.71 -13.76
N GLU A 363 -24.36 11.73 -14.47
CA GLU A 363 -25.78 11.80 -14.90
C GLU A 363 -26.12 10.79 -16.01
N SER A 364 -25.16 10.45 -16.88
CA SER A 364 -25.36 9.53 -17.99
C SER A 364 -25.41 8.05 -17.59
N ILE A 365 -24.86 7.70 -16.43
CA ILE A 365 -24.78 6.32 -15.90
C ILE A 365 -25.85 6.05 -14.82
N LYS A 366 -27.11 6.38 -15.11
CA LYS A 366 -28.25 6.17 -14.21
C LYS A 366 -28.51 4.70 -13.92
#